data_fa720e6ef6cce729094e904ac4611f02
#
_entry.id   fa720e6ef6cce729094e904ac4611f02
#
_cell.length_a   1.000
_cell.length_b   1.000
_cell.length_c   1.000
_cell.angle_alpha   90.00
_cell.angle_beta   90.00
_cell.angle_gamma   90.00
#
_symmetry.space_group_name_H-M   'P 1'
#
loop_
_entity.id
_entity.type
_entity.pdbx_description
1 polymer ?
#
loop_
_entity_poly.entity_id
_entity_poly.type
_entity_poly.pdbx_seq_one_letter_code
_entity_poly.pdbx_strand_id
1 'polypeptide(L)'
;MIASLTLCHTHRHRVRHDPLVRFEPGLNAIIGPNGTGKSTILRVIQQCPHCTLAGDEATRTLLFNSESANPQASGFTRKTQLDTILQTRGLFSSHGEIMRDVLATLPVGPGDVLLLDEPEAGQDASWAERLRTGLLDLHREIGVQIIMATHHPLLWYESNVIELAPGYEEQTRTLFRRYL
;
A
#
# COMPACT_ATOMS: atom_id res chain seq x y z
N MET A 1 -14.08 4.98 -6.31
CA MET A 1 -13.41 3.77 -5.72
C MET A 1 -13.16 2.77 -6.82
N ILE A 2 -12.12 1.95 -6.68
CA ILE A 2 -11.78 0.86 -7.61
C ILE A 2 -12.45 -0.43 -7.12
N ALA A 3 -13.30 -1.05 -7.94
CA ALA A 3 -13.98 -2.30 -7.61
C ALA A 3 -13.17 -3.53 -8.07
N SER A 4 -12.48 -3.44 -9.20
CA SER A 4 -11.62 -4.51 -9.67
C SER A 4 -10.54 -4.03 -10.64
N LEU A 5 -9.51 -4.88 -10.80
CA LEU A 5 -8.43 -4.74 -11.76
C LEU A 5 -8.38 -6.01 -12.61
N THR A 6 -8.47 -5.87 -13.94
CA THR A 6 -8.17 -6.96 -14.88
C THR A 6 -6.79 -6.76 -15.47
N LEU A 7 -5.89 -7.71 -15.20
CA LEU A 7 -4.52 -7.67 -15.67
C LEU A 7 -4.41 -7.93 -17.16
N CYS A 8 -3.68 -7.10 -17.89
CA CYS A 8 -3.36 -7.30 -19.29
C CYS A 8 -2.38 -8.48 -19.48
N HIS A 9 -2.22 -8.91 -20.73
CA HIS A 9 -1.37 -10.06 -21.10
C HIS A 9 0.04 -9.94 -20.49
N THR A 10 0.65 -8.77 -20.52
CA THR A 10 2.02 -8.55 -20.00
C THR A 10 2.11 -8.73 -18.47
N HIS A 11 1.10 -8.29 -17.72
CA HIS A 11 1.15 -8.27 -16.27
C HIS A 11 0.60 -9.54 -15.62
N ARG A 12 -0.32 -10.26 -16.28
CA ARG A 12 -0.86 -11.52 -15.75
C ARG A 12 0.19 -12.62 -15.52
N HIS A 13 1.35 -12.55 -16.20
CA HIS A 13 2.46 -13.48 -16.01
C HIS A 13 3.41 -13.07 -14.88
N ARG A 14 3.31 -11.82 -14.40
CA ARG A 14 4.14 -11.27 -13.32
C ARG A 14 3.46 -11.32 -11.95
N VAL A 15 2.17 -11.57 -11.93
CA VAL A 15 1.36 -11.64 -10.72
C VAL A 15 0.87 -13.08 -10.55
N ARG A 16 1.17 -13.70 -9.43
CA ARG A 16 0.73 -15.07 -9.10
C ARG A 16 -0.70 -15.06 -8.56
N HIS A 17 -1.65 -14.64 -9.39
CA HIS A 17 -3.06 -14.53 -9.05
C HIS A 17 -3.91 -14.68 -10.32
N ASP A 18 -5.21 -14.90 -10.15
CA ASP A 18 -6.15 -14.77 -11.26
C ASP A 18 -6.01 -13.39 -11.94
N PRO A 19 -6.21 -13.28 -13.24
CA PRO A 19 -6.10 -12.01 -13.95
C PRO A 19 -7.10 -10.95 -13.45
N LEU A 20 -8.16 -11.35 -12.75
CA LEU A 20 -9.14 -10.46 -12.13
C LEU A 20 -8.91 -10.36 -10.62
N VAL A 21 -8.48 -9.20 -10.17
CA VAL A 21 -8.33 -8.85 -8.75
C VAL A 21 -9.52 -8.00 -8.32
N ARG A 22 -10.21 -8.36 -7.24
CA ARG A 22 -11.37 -7.62 -6.69
C ARG A 22 -10.97 -6.87 -5.43
N PHE A 23 -11.54 -5.67 -5.29
CA PHE A 23 -11.34 -4.80 -4.14
C PHE A 23 -12.68 -4.46 -3.50
N GLU A 24 -12.67 -4.34 -2.18
CA GLU A 24 -13.81 -3.89 -1.40
C GLU A 24 -13.66 -2.40 -1.04
N PRO A 25 -14.74 -1.71 -0.69
CA PRO A 25 -14.64 -0.42 -0.01
C PRO A 25 -13.82 -0.56 1.28
N GLY A 26 -12.98 0.44 1.59
CA GLY A 26 -12.16 0.42 2.80
C GLY A 26 -10.79 -0.17 2.61
N LEU A 27 -10.37 -1.00 3.56
CA LEU A 27 -9.01 -1.51 3.63
C LEU A 27 -8.84 -2.83 2.87
N ASN A 28 -7.98 -2.84 1.86
CA ASN A 28 -7.62 -4.02 1.06
C ASN A 28 -6.13 -4.30 1.24
N ALA A 29 -5.79 -5.51 1.63
CA ALA A 29 -4.41 -5.95 1.82
C ALA A 29 -4.02 -7.02 0.81
N ILE A 30 -3.04 -6.71 -0.03
CA ILE A 30 -2.42 -7.65 -0.96
C ILE A 30 -1.27 -8.32 -0.24
N ILE A 31 -1.37 -9.62 -0.01
CA ILE A 31 -0.39 -10.41 0.74
C ILE A 31 0.20 -11.55 -0.08
N GLY A 32 1.36 -12.02 0.32
CA GLY A 32 2.07 -13.12 -0.32
C GLY A 32 3.57 -13.02 -0.15
N PRO A 33 4.32 -14.07 -0.48
CA PRO A 33 5.79 -14.06 -0.45
C PRO A 33 6.40 -12.98 -1.34
N ASN A 34 7.70 -12.70 -1.15
CA ASN A 34 8.45 -11.83 -2.05
C ASN A 34 8.41 -12.34 -3.49
N GLY A 35 8.32 -11.43 -4.46
CA GLY A 35 8.30 -11.75 -5.87
C GLY A 35 6.96 -12.28 -6.42
N THR A 36 5.87 -12.29 -5.65
CA THR A 36 4.54 -12.71 -6.13
C THR A 36 3.79 -11.64 -6.93
N GLY A 37 4.29 -10.39 -6.94
CA GLY A 37 3.72 -9.31 -7.74
C GLY A 37 2.87 -8.30 -6.96
N LYS A 38 2.95 -8.25 -5.63
CA LYS A 38 2.22 -7.27 -4.79
C LYS A 38 2.42 -5.83 -5.27
N SER A 39 3.65 -5.33 -5.29
CA SER A 39 3.99 -3.99 -5.77
C SER A 39 3.66 -3.79 -7.25
N THR A 40 3.66 -4.88 -8.04
CA THR A 40 3.27 -4.82 -9.45
C THR A 40 1.78 -4.45 -9.59
N ILE A 41 0.89 -4.99 -8.74
CA ILE A 41 -0.53 -4.63 -8.75
C ILE A 41 -0.71 -3.13 -8.49
N LEU A 42 -0.04 -2.59 -7.46
CA LEU A 42 -0.15 -1.16 -7.12
C LEU A 42 0.33 -0.25 -8.27
N ARG A 43 1.47 -0.58 -8.87
CA ARG A 43 2.00 0.17 -10.03
C ARG A 43 1.11 0.07 -11.25
N VAL A 44 0.51 -1.10 -11.49
CA VAL A 44 -0.42 -1.32 -12.61
C VAL A 44 -1.69 -0.47 -12.45
N ILE A 45 -2.25 -0.38 -11.26
CA ILE A 45 -3.40 0.48 -10.97
C ILE A 45 -3.08 1.94 -11.37
N GLN A 46 -1.88 2.41 -11.07
CA GLN A 46 -1.51 3.80 -11.30
C GLN A 46 -1.09 4.10 -12.75
N GLN A 47 -0.45 3.15 -13.44
CA GLN A 47 0.36 3.50 -14.62
C GLN A 47 0.07 2.66 -15.87
N CYS A 48 -0.64 1.54 -15.79
CA CYS A 48 -0.80 0.67 -16.95
C CYS A 48 -2.03 1.03 -17.78
N PRO A 49 -1.87 1.53 -19.01
CA PRO A 49 -3.00 1.88 -19.88
C PRO A 49 -3.70 0.66 -20.49
N HIS A 50 -3.12 -0.54 -20.36
CA HIS A 50 -3.63 -1.77 -20.97
C HIS A 50 -4.35 -2.67 -19.97
N CYS A 51 -4.24 -2.40 -18.68
CA CYS A 51 -5.01 -3.08 -17.65
C CYS A 51 -6.33 -2.33 -17.45
N THR A 52 -7.40 -3.08 -17.21
CA THR A 52 -8.72 -2.48 -17.06
C THR A 52 -9.06 -2.32 -15.57
N LEU A 53 -9.34 -1.10 -15.16
CA LEU A 53 -9.92 -0.81 -13.87
C LEU A 53 -11.43 -0.68 -14.01
N ALA A 54 -12.18 -1.32 -13.11
CA ALA A 54 -13.61 -1.10 -12.96
C ALA A 54 -13.87 -0.39 -11.63
N GLY A 55 -14.73 0.62 -11.64
CA GLY A 55 -15.06 1.47 -10.51
C GLY A 55 -15.51 2.85 -10.97
N ASP A 56 -15.37 3.85 -10.10
CA ASP A 56 -15.78 5.23 -10.42
C ASP A 56 -14.74 5.88 -11.36
N GLU A 57 -15.18 6.41 -12.50
CA GLU A 57 -14.31 6.96 -13.56
C GLU A 57 -13.42 8.13 -13.09
N ALA A 58 -13.85 8.90 -12.10
CA ALA A 58 -13.12 10.06 -11.59
C ALA A 58 -12.22 9.76 -10.39
N THR A 59 -11.90 8.49 -10.13
CA THR A 59 -11.11 8.09 -8.97
C THR A 59 -9.66 8.55 -9.09
N ARG A 60 -9.22 9.42 -8.17
CA ARG A 60 -7.81 9.80 -8.04
C ARG A 60 -7.07 8.75 -7.22
N THR A 61 -5.91 8.33 -7.72
CA THR A 61 -5.02 7.40 -7.01
C THR A 61 -3.76 8.11 -6.53
N LEU A 62 -3.38 7.88 -5.27
CA LEU A 62 -2.13 8.36 -4.69
C LEU A 62 -1.30 7.15 -4.29
N LEU A 63 -0.09 7.03 -4.83
CA LEU A 63 0.84 5.96 -4.50
C LEU A 63 1.90 6.45 -3.52
N PHE A 64 1.97 5.79 -2.38
CA PHE A 64 3.10 5.84 -1.47
C PHE A 64 3.91 4.54 -1.61
N ASN A 65 5.20 4.68 -1.81
CA ASN A 65 6.14 3.56 -1.81
C ASN A 65 7.29 3.90 -0.86
N SER A 66 7.54 3.03 0.11
CA SER A 66 8.53 3.26 1.18
C SER A 66 9.95 3.47 0.65
N GLU A 67 10.32 2.80 -0.44
CA GLU A 67 11.65 2.95 -1.05
C GLU A 67 11.80 4.30 -1.78
N SER A 68 10.81 4.65 -2.61
CA SER A 68 10.87 5.88 -3.42
C SER A 68 10.53 7.15 -2.65
N ALA A 69 9.75 7.03 -1.59
CA ALA A 69 9.42 8.13 -0.68
C ALA A 69 10.53 8.43 0.32
N ASN A 70 11.60 7.62 0.38
CA ASN A 70 12.73 7.86 1.26
C ASN A 70 13.60 9.02 0.75
N PRO A 71 13.64 10.17 1.44
CA PRO A 71 14.46 11.33 1.03
C PRO A 71 15.97 11.08 1.07
N GLN A 72 16.40 9.99 1.70
CA GLN A 72 17.81 9.55 1.75
C GLN A 72 18.18 8.64 0.57
N ALA A 73 17.20 8.15 -0.20
CA ALA A 73 17.48 7.30 -1.35
C ALA A 73 18.19 8.06 -2.47
N SER A 74 19.08 7.37 -3.18
CA SER A 74 19.70 7.91 -4.39
C SER A 74 18.60 8.14 -5.45
N GLY A 75 18.49 9.36 -5.96
CA GLY A 75 17.49 9.72 -6.97
C GLY A 75 16.24 10.45 -6.44
N PHE A 76 16.14 10.71 -5.14
CA PHE A 76 15.09 11.58 -4.62
C PHE A 76 15.22 12.98 -5.21
N THR A 77 14.19 13.42 -5.94
CA THR A 77 14.20 14.72 -6.63
C THR A 77 13.26 15.68 -5.93
N ARG A 78 13.77 16.84 -5.52
CA ARG A 78 12.97 17.92 -4.91
C ARG A 78 12.04 18.55 -5.95
N LYS A 79 10.73 18.44 -5.75
CA LYS A 79 9.72 19.06 -6.62
C LYS A 79 8.89 20.14 -5.90
N THR A 80 8.85 20.06 -4.57
CA THR A 80 8.03 20.95 -3.73
C THR A 80 8.79 21.45 -2.50
N GLN A 81 8.25 22.47 -1.80
CA GLN A 81 8.78 22.90 -0.51
C GLN A 81 8.70 21.76 0.53
N LEU A 82 7.63 20.94 0.48
CA LEU A 82 7.47 19.80 1.35
C LEU A 82 8.60 18.79 1.17
N ASP A 83 8.98 18.47 -0.08
CA ASP A 83 10.09 17.57 -0.39
C ASP A 83 11.41 18.10 0.22
N THR A 84 11.60 19.42 0.21
CA THR A 84 12.78 20.06 0.82
C THR A 84 12.78 19.90 2.34
N ILE A 85 11.64 20.09 2.99
CA ILE A 85 11.48 19.91 4.44
C ILE A 85 11.74 18.46 4.84
N LEU A 86 11.12 17.50 4.12
CA LEU A 86 11.28 16.07 4.35
C LEU A 86 12.74 15.62 4.17
N GLN A 87 13.42 16.13 3.14
CA GLN A 87 14.83 15.82 2.93
C GLN A 87 15.74 16.42 4.01
N THR A 88 15.45 17.63 4.46
CA THR A 88 16.21 18.26 5.54
C THR A 88 16.02 17.50 6.85
N ARG A 89 14.79 17.11 7.18
CA ARG A 89 14.51 16.23 8.33
C ARG A 89 15.18 14.87 8.18
N GLY A 90 15.17 14.29 6.99
CA GLY A 90 15.81 13.02 6.69
C GLY A 90 17.29 12.95 6.96
N LEU A 91 17.99 14.08 7.00
CA LEU A 91 19.41 14.14 7.38
C LEU A 91 19.62 13.93 8.90
N PHE A 92 18.59 14.16 9.71
CA PHE A 92 18.66 14.14 11.18
C PHE A 92 17.70 13.16 11.84
N SER A 93 16.87 12.48 11.06
CA SER A 93 15.83 11.56 11.53
C SER A 93 16.07 10.12 11.06
N SER A 94 15.54 9.15 11.80
CA SER A 94 15.54 7.76 11.35
C SER A 94 14.64 7.57 10.12
N HIS A 95 14.90 6.53 9.32
CA HIS A 95 14.05 6.17 8.18
C HIS A 95 12.56 6.07 8.57
N GLY A 96 12.28 5.50 9.75
CA GLY A 96 10.93 5.34 10.25
C GLY A 96 10.22 6.65 10.57
N GLU A 97 10.90 7.65 11.12
CA GLU A 97 10.32 8.98 11.40
C GLU A 97 9.97 9.71 10.12
N ILE A 98 10.83 9.63 9.09
CA ILE A 98 10.59 10.20 7.78
C ILE A 98 9.33 9.61 7.15
N MET A 99 9.18 8.29 7.20
CA MET A 99 8.02 7.60 6.63
C MET A 99 6.72 8.03 7.31
N ARG A 100 6.72 8.25 8.63
CA ARG A 100 5.56 8.78 9.38
C ARG A 100 5.17 10.17 8.90
N ASP A 101 6.15 11.06 8.75
CA ASP A 101 5.94 12.44 8.29
C ASP A 101 5.36 12.45 6.85
N VAL A 102 5.90 11.62 5.97
CA VAL A 102 5.40 11.51 4.58
C VAL A 102 3.94 11.05 4.55
N LEU A 103 3.60 9.97 5.26
CA LEU A 103 2.23 9.45 5.30
C LEU A 103 1.24 10.46 5.88
N ALA A 104 1.62 11.18 6.94
CA ALA A 104 0.78 12.19 7.57
C ALA A 104 0.53 13.43 6.69
N THR A 105 1.33 13.63 5.64
CA THR A 105 1.22 14.80 4.74
C THR A 105 0.61 14.48 3.38
N LEU A 106 0.18 13.23 3.14
CA LEU A 106 -0.48 12.88 1.88
C LEU A 106 -1.79 13.65 1.71
N PRO A 107 -1.99 14.32 0.56
CA PRO A 107 -3.18 15.13 0.31
C PRO A 107 -4.35 14.25 -0.17
N VAL A 108 -4.88 13.41 0.69
CA VAL A 108 -6.04 12.53 0.39
C VAL A 108 -7.36 13.23 0.67
N GLY A 109 -8.36 12.94 -0.13
CA GLY A 109 -9.72 13.47 -0.02
C GLY A 109 -10.80 12.41 -0.22
N PRO A 110 -12.09 12.80 -0.07
CA PRO A 110 -13.21 11.88 -0.24
C PRO A 110 -13.20 11.20 -1.62
N GLY A 111 -13.36 9.88 -1.64
CA GLY A 111 -13.39 9.08 -2.87
C GLY A 111 -12.03 8.78 -3.50
N ASP A 112 -10.92 9.31 -2.94
CA ASP A 112 -9.58 8.94 -3.38
C ASP A 112 -9.27 7.48 -3.06
N VAL A 113 -8.31 6.92 -3.80
CA VAL A 113 -7.70 5.61 -3.52
C VAL A 113 -6.24 5.80 -3.13
N LEU A 114 -5.92 5.40 -1.91
CA LEU A 114 -4.57 5.40 -1.39
C LEU A 114 -3.91 4.05 -1.62
N LEU A 115 -2.84 4.04 -2.40
CA LEU A 115 -2.03 2.86 -2.70
C LEU A 115 -0.79 2.90 -1.81
N LEU A 116 -0.55 1.85 -1.01
CA LEU A 116 0.56 1.78 -0.06
C LEU A 116 1.44 0.55 -0.37
N ASP A 117 2.71 0.79 -0.66
CA ASP A 117 3.69 -0.27 -0.94
C ASP A 117 4.66 -0.39 0.24
N GLU A 118 4.46 -1.45 1.04
CA GLU A 118 5.22 -1.76 2.25
C GLU A 118 5.34 -0.57 3.23
N PRO A 119 4.20 0.02 3.66
CA PRO A 119 4.24 1.21 4.52
C PRO A 119 4.85 0.96 5.90
N GLU A 120 4.96 -0.32 6.30
CA GLU A 120 5.60 -0.77 7.53
C GLU A 120 7.12 -0.90 7.45
N ALA A 121 7.73 -0.76 6.28
CA ALA A 121 9.16 -0.98 6.11
C ALA A 121 10.00 -0.11 7.05
N GLY A 122 10.87 -0.75 7.84
CA GLY A 122 11.70 -0.06 8.84
C GLY A 122 10.97 0.44 10.08
N GLN A 123 9.73 -0.02 10.34
CA GLN A 123 8.91 0.38 11.48
C GLN A 123 8.76 -0.75 12.51
N ASP A 124 8.43 -0.36 13.74
CA ASP A 124 8.09 -1.32 14.81
C ASP A 124 6.60 -1.72 14.79
N ALA A 125 6.25 -2.75 15.57
CA ALA A 125 4.89 -3.25 15.65
C ALA A 125 3.90 -2.21 16.20
N SER A 126 4.33 -1.32 17.09
CA SER A 126 3.48 -0.28 17.65
C SER A 126 3.14 0.79 16.60
N TRP A 127 4.05 1.04 15.67
CA TRP A 127 3.77 1.87 14.51
C TRP A 127 2.77 1.20 13.56
N ALA A 128 2.94 -0.09 13.25
CA ALA A 128 2.02 -0.82 12.39
C ALA A 128 0.58 -0.79 12.92
N GLU A 129 0.40 -0.90 14.25
CA GLU A 129 -0.90 -0.77 14.91
C GLU A 129 -1.49 0.63 14.75
N ARG A 130 -0.71 1.68 15.01
CA ARG A 130 -1.16 3.07 14.83
C ARG A 130 -1.49 3.38 13.38
N LEU A 131 -0.67 2.91 12.42
CA LEU A 131 -0.92 3.07 11.00
C LEU A 131 -2.25 2.40 10.61
N ARG A 132 -2.47 1.16 11.02
CA ARG A 132 -3.73 0.46 10.76
C ARG A 132 -4.92 1.24 11.29
N THR A 133 -4.87 1.70 12.54
CA THR A 133 -5.93 2.51 13.15
C THR A 133 -6.19 3.78 12.34
N GLY A 134 -5.14 4.53 12.01
CA GLY A 134 -5.25 5.74 11.20
C GLY A 134 -5.82 5.50 9.80
N LEU A 135 -5.48 4.37 9.15
CA LEU A 135 -6.04 4.01 7.84
C LEU A 135 -7.54 3.67 7.94
N LEU A 136 -7.96 2.98 9.00
CA LEU A 136 -9.36 2.70 9.25
C LEU A 136 -10.16 3.97 9.52
N ASP A 137 -9.61 4.90 10.31
CA ASP A 137 -10.24 6.19 10.61
C ASP A 137 -10.33 7.05 9.33
N LEU A 138 -9.28 7.09 8.52
CA LEU A 138 -9.27 7.76 7.22
C LEU A 138 -10.40 7.25 6.30
N HIS A 139 -10.60 5.93 6.26
CA HIS A 139 -11.71 5.35 5.52
C HIS A 139 -13.07 5.78 6.11
N ARG A 140 -13.25 5.66 7.43
CA ARG A 140 -14.53 5.93 8.11
C ARG A 140 -14.95 7.40 8.04
N GLU A 141 -14.00 8.32 8.22
CA GLU A 141 -14.26 9.75 8.32
C GLU A 141 -14.29 10.45 6.96
N ILE A 142 -13.45 10.02 6.02
CA ILE A 142 -13.26 10.72 4.73
C ILE A 142 -13.77 9.87 3.55
N GLY A 143 -13.89 8.55 3.69
CA GLY A 143 -14.33 7.68 2.61
C GLY A 143 -13.23 7.32 1.62
N VAL A 144 -11.97 7.33 2.06
CA VAL A 144 -10.81 6.90 1.25
C VAL A 144 -10.79 5.38 1.15
N GLN A 145 -10.61 4.84 -0.04
CA GLN A 145 -10.29 3.41 -0.23
C GLN A 145 -8.79 3.20 -0.10
N ILE A 146 -8.38 2.17 0.64
CA ILE A 146 -6.97 1.83 0.83
C ILE A 146 -6.69 0.48 0.16
N ILE A 147 -5.67 0.43 -0.68
CA ILE A 147 -5.12 -0.79 -1.27
C ILE A 147 -3.64 -0.84 -0.92
N MET A 148 -3.23 -1.79 -0.08
CA MET A 148 -1.84 -1.89 0.35
C MET A 148 -1.22 -3.24 0.05
N ALA A 149 0.05 -3.23 -0.35
CA ALA A 149 0.92 -4.38 -0.38
C ALA A 149 1.68 -4.43 0.95
N THR A 150 1.55 -5.51 1.71
CA THR A 150 2.16 -5.61 3.04
C THR A 150 2.56 -7.05 3.39
N HIS A 151 3.58 -7.16 4.24
CA HIS A 151 3.96 -8.41 4.88
C HIS A 151 3.56 -8.46 6.36
N HIS A 152 3.11 -7.34 6.92
CA HIS A 152 2.89 -7.21 8.37
C HIS A 152 1.48 -7.66 8.77
N PRO A 153 1.31 -8.72 9.60
CA PRO A 153 -0.01 -9.27 9.93
C PRO A 153 -0.98 -8.30 10.57
N LEU A 154 -0.51 -7.34 11.37
CA LEU A 154 -1.38 -6.32 11.96
C LEU A 154 -2.05 -5.44 10.91
N LEU A 155 -1.40 -5.18 9.77
CA LEU A 155 -1.94 -4.31 8.73
C LEU A 155 -3.06 -4.98 7.92
N TRP A 156 -3.07 -6.29 7.78
CA TRP A 156 -4.13 -7.00 7.06
C TRP A 156 -5.18 -7.67 7.96
N TYR A 157 -5.06 -7.51 9.29
CA TYR A 157 -6.08 -7.93 10.22
C TYR A 157 -7.38 -7.12 10.01
N GLU A 158 -8.53 -7.80 9.86
CA GLU A 158 -9.84 -7.21 9.55
C GLU A 158 -9.87 -6.37 8.25
N SER A 159 -9.03 -6.69 7.27
CA SER A 159 -9.11 -6.12 5.93
C SER A 159 -9.68 -7.15 4.94
N ASN A 160 -10.06 -6.68 3.74
CA ASN A 160 -10.24 -7.57 2.59
C ASN A 160 -8.86 -8.08 2.14
N VAL A 161 -8.60 -9.36 2.34
CA VAL A 161 -7.31 -9.98 2.04
C VAL A 161 -7.29 -10.54 0.62
N ILE A 162 -6.28 -10.15 -0.15
CA ILE A 162 -6.01 -10.63 -1.51
C ILE A 162 -4.70 -11.41 -1.48
N GLU A 163 -4.80 -12.74 -1.49
CA GLU A 163 -3.65 -13.63 -1.47
C GLU A 163 -3.05 -13.80 -2.87
N LEU A 164 -1.77 -13.52 -3.05
CA LEU A 164 -1.02 -13.85 -4.27
C LEU A 164 -0.35 -15.23 -4.24
N ALA A 165 -0.47 -15.94 -3.13
CA ALA A 165 -0.06 -17.32 -2.99
C ALA A 165 -1.10 -18.04 -2.13
N PRO A 166 -1.80 -19.05 -2.68
CA PRO A 166 -2.88 -19.74 -1.96
C PRO A 166 -2.43 -20.29 -0.60
N GLY A 167 -3.19 -20.00 0.44
CA GLY A 167 -2.93 -20.43 1.82
C GLY A 167 -1.84 -19.66 2.55
N TYR A 168 -1.31 -18.58 2.00
CA TYR A 168 -0.29 -17.76 2.65
C TYR A 168 -0.80 -17.09 3.93
N GLU A 169 -2.05 -16.64 3.93
CA GLU A 169 -2.69 -16.06 5.11
C GLU A 169 -2.72 -17.08 6.27
N GLU A 170 -3.24 -18.28 6.02
CA GLU A 170 -3.37 -19.31 7.05
C GLU A 170 -2.00 -19.80 7.54
N GLN A 171 -1.03 -19.96 6.65
CA GLN A 171 0.35 -20.30 7.04
C GLN A 171 0.94 -19.22 7.95
N THR A 172 0.76 -17.96 7.61
CA THR A 172 1.27 -16.84 8.40
C THR A 172 0.58 -16.77 9.77
N ARG A 173 -0.76 -16.87 9.81
CA ARG A 173 -1.52 -16.92 11.07
C ARG A 173 -1.08 -18.07 11.97
N THR A 174 -0.85 -19.25 11.39
CA THR A 174 -0.38 -20.42 12.13
C THR A 174 1.01 -20.21 12.72
N LEU A 175 1.92 -19.59 11.97
CA LEU A 175 3.25 -19.24 12.49
C LEU A 175 3.13 -18.30 13.69
N PHE A 176 2.36 -17.23 13.58
CA PHE A 176 2.19 -16.28 14.68
C PHE A 176 1.57 -16.90 15.93
N ARG A 177 0.55 -17.77 15.78
CA ARG A 177 -0.06 -18.50 16.92
C ARG A 177 0.91 -19.43 17.66
N ARG A 178 1.99 -19.87 17.01
CA ARG A 178 3.02 -20.70 17.63
C ARG A 178 3.96 -19.94 18.56
N TYR A 179 4.10 -18.65 18.35
CA TYR A 179 5.09 -17.81 19.01
C TYR A 179 4.47 -16.73 19.89
N LEU A 180 3.15 -16.62 19.90
CA LEU A 180 2.35 -15.76 20.79
C LEU A 180 1.54 -16.61 21.76
#